data_20496088d844f3f47e89731e94ab255e
#
_entry.id   20496088d844f3f47e89731e94ab255e
#
_cell.length_a   1.000
_cell.length_b   1.000
_cell.length_c   1.000
_cell.angle_alpha   90.00
_cell.angle_beta   90.00
_cell.angle_gamma   90.00
#
_symmetry.space_group_name_H-M   'P 1'
#
loop_
_entity.id
_entity.type
_entity.pdbx_description
1 polymer ?
#
loop_
_entity_poly.entity_id
_entity_poly.type
_entity_poly.pdbx_seq_one_letter_code
_entity_poly.pdbx_strand_id
1 'polypeptide(L)'
;PEAPFYDKLCYDKNAVNYFQWNFLEGDTEILPGLRVITTPGHTRGHQSVMFDTKDGVVCVSGDICNVAENVNGNLEPNIVVMVPETYESFERIRQFAHYILPGHEPAIEDGSDKFIAVL
;
A
#
# COMPACT_ATOMS: atom_id res chain seq x y z
N PRO A 1 15.10 9.20 11.25
CA PRO A 1 14.64 10.55 11.05
C PRO A 1 13.30 10.74 11.74
N GLU A 2 13.24 11.70 12.64
CA GLU A 2 12.01 12.02 13.36
C GLU A 2 11.07 12.73 12.37
N ALA A 3 9.96 12.08 12.04
CA ALA A 3 8.84 12.74 11.39
C ALA A 3 8.00 13.42 12.47
N PRO A 4 8.05 14.75 12.61
CA PRO A 4 7.48 15.44 13.78
C PRO A 4 5.95 15.31 13.91
N PHE A 5 5.27 14.89 12.89
CA PHE A 5 3.81 14.82 12.85
C PHE A 5 3.24 13.46 13.28
N TYR A 6 3.94 12.38 13.01
CA TYR A 6 3.48 11.01 13.32
C TYR A 6 3.93 10.51 14.69
N ASP A 7 4.86 11.19 15.33
CA ASP A 7 5.54 10.74 16.55
C ASP A 7 4.62 10.63 17.77
N LYS A 8 3.44 11.26 17.74
CA LYS A 8 2.53 11.31 18.89
C LYS A 8 1.25 10.49 18.76
N LEU A 9 0.87 10.09 17.56
CA LEU A 9 -0.42 9.46 17.31
C LEU A 9 -0.36 8.01 16.84
N CYS A 10 0.71 7.61 16.16
CA CYS A 10 0.77 6.30 15.49
C CYS A 10 2.06 5.51 15.77
N TYR A 11 3.01 6.06 16.53
CA TYR A 11 4.32 5.46 16.66
C TYR A 11 4.69 5.18 18.11
N ASP A 12 4.62 3.91 18.50
CA ASP A 12 5.20 3.47 19.78
C ASP A 12 6.68 3.14 19.56
N LYS A 13 7.54 4.03 20.05
CA LYS A 13 9.02 3.84 20.00
C LYS A 13 9.45 2.53 20.65
N ASN A 14 8.74 2.05 21.64
CA ASN A 14 9.06 0.80 22.32
C ASN A 14 8.72 -0.40 21.44
N ALA A 15 7.60 -0.36 20.71
CA ALA A 15 7.22 -1.43 19.79
C ALA A 15 8.27 -1.61 18.68
N VAL A 16 8.79 -0.50 18.14
CA VAL A 16 9.81 -0.55 17.07
C VAL A 16 11.11 -1.19 17.57
N ASN A 17 11.51 -0.92 18.80
CA ASN A 17 12.72 -1.49 19.38
C ASN A 17 12.55 -2.94 19.86
N TYR A 18 11.32 -3.44 19.93
CA TYR A 18 11.01 -4.78 20.39
C TYR A 18 11.21 -5.85 19.31
N PHE A 19 11.10 -5.46 18.03
CA PHE A 19 11.17 -6.39 16.90
C PHE A 19 12.56 -6.39 16.25
N GLN A 20 12.97 -7.53 15.71
CA GLN A 20 14.07 -7.61 14.76
C GLN A 20 13.53 -7.26 13.37
N TRP A 21 14.04 -6.18 12.81
CA TRP A 21 13.60 -5.69 11.50
C TRP A 21 14.51 -6.19 10.40
N ASN A 22 13.90 -6.71 9.34
CA ASN A 22 14.55 -6.90 8.05
C ASN A 22 14.15 -5.74 7.14
N PHE A 23 15.08 -4.84 6.87
CA PHE A 23 14.82 -3.72 5.98
C PHE A 23 14.88 -4.16 4.53
N LEU A 24 13.87 -3.76 3.75
CA LEU A 24 13.82 -3.99 2.32
C LEU A 24 14.19 -2.70 1.59
N GLU A 25 15.03 -2.81 0.58
CA GLU A 25 15.40 -1.72 -0.30
C GLU A 25 14.91 -2.04 -1.72
N GLY A 26 14.00 -1.18 -2.23
CA GLY A 26 13.40 -1.41 -3.54
C GLY A 26 12.38 -2.56 -3.58
N ASP A 27 12.07 -3.00 -4.78
CA ASP A 27 11.16 -4.11 -5.00
C ASP A 27 11.84 -5.44 -4.61
N THR A 28 11.15 -6.24 -3.83
CA THR A 28 11.74 -7.47 -3.26
C THR A 28 10.75 -8.62 -3.28
N GLU A 29 11.13 -9.75 -3.82
CA GLU A 29 10.39 -11.00 -3.62
C GLU A 29 10.79 -11.60 -2.27
N ILE A 30 9.80 -11.76 -1.38
CA ILE A 30 9.98 -12.29 -0.02
C ILE A 30 9.88 -13.81 -0.02
N LEU A 31 8.90 -14.32 -0.74
CA LEU A 31 8.64 -15.74 -0.95
C LEU A 31 8.14 -15.91 -2.39
N PRO A 32 8.23 -17.10 -2.99
CA PRO A 32 7.63 -17.35 -4.30
C PRO A 32 6.16 -16.91 -4.34
N GLY A 33 5.84 -15.96 -5.22
CA GLY A 33 4.50 -15.39 -5.36
C GLY A 33 4.11 -14.35 -4.30
N LEU A 34 5.02 -13.95 -3.42
CA LEU A 34 4.82 -12.86 -2.46
C LEU A 34 5.95 -11.85 -2.60
N ARG A 35 5.62 -10.63 -3.00
CA ARG A 35 6.59 -9.55 -3.21
C ARG A 35 6.11 -8.23 -2.64
N VAL A 36 7.06 -7.38 -2.36
CA VAL A 36 6.84 -5.98 -1.99
C VAL A 36 7.32 -5.11 -3.14
N ILE A 37 6.54 -4.11 -3.49
CA ILE A 37 6.94 -3.07 -4.43
C ILE A 37 6.95 -1.71 -3.74
N THR A 38 7.86 -0.85 -4.16
CA THR A 38 7.87 0.54 -3.69
C THR A 38 6.74 1.32 -4.34
N THR A 39 5.94 1.97 -3.51
CA THR A 39 4.80 2.80 -3.96
C THR A 39 4.81 4.12 -3.19
N PRO A 40 5.82 4.99 -3.42
CA PRO A 40 5.91 6.28 -2.75
C PRO A 40 4.72 7.17 -3.12
N GLY A 41 4.39 8.08 -2.22
CA GLY A 41 3.30 9.03 -2.40
C GLY A 41 2.71 9.45 -1.06
N HIS A 42 2.02 8.56 -0.38
CA HIS A 42 1.57 8.76 1.00
C HIS A 42 2.75 9.06 1.93
N THR A 43 3.81 8.29 1.83
CA THR A 43 5.14 8.57 2.41
C THR A 43 6.23 8.20 1.41
N ARG A 44 7.48 8.66 1.65
CA ARG A 44 8.63 8.30 0.80
C ARG A 44 8.94 6.82 0.78
N GLY A 45 8.80 6.17 1.93
CA GLY A 45 9.11 4.76 2.12
C GLY A 45 7.90 3.85 1.99
N HIS A 46 6.78 4.34 1.45
CA HIS A 46 5.58 3.52 1.30
C HIS A 46 5.84 2.33 0.38
N GLN A 47 5.31 1.18 0.77
CA GLN A 47 5.40 -0.07 0.05
C GLN A 47 4.03 -0.73 0.00
N SER A 48 3.74 -1.41 -1.11
CA SER A 48 2.57 -2.25 -1.29
C SER A 48 2.98 -3.71 -1.39
N VAL A 49 2.13 -4.60 -0.91
CA VAL A 49 2.37 -6.04 -0.97
C VAL A 49 1.57 -6.63 -2.13
N MET A 50 2.21 -7.47 -2.92
CA MET A 50 1.58 -8.20 -4.01
C MET A 50 1.71 -9.69 -3.78
N PHE A 51 0.65 -10.42 -4.03
CA PHE A 51 0.66 -11.86 -3.96
C PHE A 51 -0.11 -12.50 -5.12
N ASP A 52 0.44 -13.63 -5.57
CA ASP A 52 -0.13 -14.39 -6.65
C ASP A 52 -1.28 -15.26 -6.12
N THR A 53 -2.39 -15.27 -6.85
CA THR A 53 -3.52 -16.15 -6.61
C THR A 53 -3.84 -16.95 -7.87
N LYS A 54 -4.69 -17.94 -7.77
CA LYS A 54 -5.15 -18.70 -8.94
C LYS A 54 -5.89 -17.83 -9.98
N ASP A 55 -6.45 -16.70 -9.54
CA ASP A 55 -7.27 -15.82 -10.38
C ASP A 55 -6.47 -14.58 -10.86
N GLY A 56 -5.24 -14.41 -10.39
CA GLY A 56 -4.37 -13.30 -10.75
C GLY A 56 -3.61 -12.72 -9.56
N VAL A 57 -2.94 -11.61 -9.78
CA VAL A 57 -2.16 -10.91 -8.75
C VAL A 57 -3.04 -9.94 -8.00
N VAL A 58 -3.00 -10.01 -6.68
CA VAL A 58 -3.67 -9.07 -5.77
C VAL A 58 -2.64 -8.13 -5.17
N CYS A 59 -2.92 -6.83 -5.19
CA CYS A 59 -2.16 -5.79 -4.50
C CYS A 59 -2.86 -5.39 -3.21
N VAL A 60 -2.18 -5.54 -2.08
CA VAL A 60 -2.56 -4.89 -0.81
C VAL A 60 -1.87 -3.56 -0.78
N SER A 61 -2.61 -2.50 -1.05
CA SER A 61 -2.03 -1.20 -1.36
C SER A 61 -1.62 -0.37 -0.14
N GLY A 62 -2.20 -0.63 1.03
CA GLY A 62 -2.02 0.28 2.16
C GLY A 62 -2.54 1.69 1.85
N ASP A 63 -1.90 2.69 2.43
CA ASP A 63 -2.36 4.09 2.39
C ASP A 63 -2.07 4.84 1.08
N ILE A 64 -1.40 4.22 0.11
CA ILE A 64 -1.29 4.80 -1.23
C ILE A 64 -2.64 4.79 -1.96
N CYS A 65 -3.54 3.89 -1.56
CA CYS A 65 -4.87 3.76 -2.12
C CYS A 65 -5.87 3.49 -0.99
N ASN A 66 -6.63 4.49 -0.60
CA ASN A 66 -7.64 4.35 0.45
C ASN A 66 -8.86 3.57 -0.03
N VAL A 67 -9.32 3.87 -1.24
CA VAL A 67 -10.43 3.21 -1.92
C VAL A 67 -10.02 2.90 -3.36
N ALA A 68 -10.65 1.92 -3.99
CA ALA A 68 -10.29 1.48 -5.33
C ALA A 68 -10.33 2.59 -6.39
N GLU A 69 -11.21 3.57 -6.22
CA GLU A 69 -11.35 4.72 -7.09
C GLU A 69 -10.08 5.58 -7.15
N ASN A 70 -9.23 5.56 -6.12
CA ASN A 70 -7.95 6.28 -6.17
C ASN A 70 -7.12 5.78 -7.36
N VAL A 71 -6.90 4.48 -7.46
CA VAL A 71 -6.11 3.90 -8.56
C VAL A 71 -6.89 3.88 -9.86
N ASN A 72 -8.16 3.48 -9.85
CA ASN A 72 -8.95 3.35 -11.07
C ASN A 72 -9.32 4.70 -11.70
N GLY A 73 -9.52 5.73 -10.87
CA GLY A 73 -9.91 7.07 -11.31
C GLY A 73 -8.76 8.07 -11.36
N ASN A 74 -7.53 7.69 -11.02
CA ASN A 74 -6.42 8.62 -10.79
C ASN A 74 -6.80 9.76 -9.84
N LEU A 75 -7.38 9.40 -8.69
CA LEU A 75 -7.77 10.34 -7.65
C LEU A 75 -6.83 10.20 -6.46
N GLU A 76 -6.26 11.31 -6.03
CA GLU A 76 -5.38 11.32 -4.87
C GLU A 76 -6.12 10.89 -3.60
N PRO A 77 -5.51 10.05 -2.73
CA PRO A 77 -6.01 9.83 -1.38
C PRO A 77 -5.90 11.12 -0.54
N ASN A 78 -6.64 11.19 0.55
CA ASN A 78 -6.74 12.41 1.37
C ASN A 78 -5.40 12.89 1.96
N ILE A 79 -4.45 12.00 2.17
CA ILE A 79 -3.14 12.31 2.74
C ILE A 79 -2.05 11.86 1.77
N VAL A 80 -1.45 12.82 1.10
CA VAL A 80 -0.36 12.62 0.14
C VAL A 80 0.77 13.58 0.45
N VAL A 81 1.99 13.07 0.54
CA VAL A 81 3.20 13.87 0.73
C VAL A 81 3.90 14.17 -0.60
N MET A 82 3.77 13.26 -1.55
CA MET A 82 4.46 13.31 -2.84
C MET A 82 3.47 13.04 -3.98
N VAL A 83 2.86 14.08 -4.51
CA VAL A 83 1.76 13.97 -5.50
C VAL A 83 2.22 13.32 -6.81
N PRO A 84 3.32 13.72 -7.46
CA PRO A 84 3.75 13.08 -8.72
C PRO A 84 4.01 11.59 -8.54
N GLU A 85 4.70 11.22 -7.47
CA GLU A 85 5.07 9.83 -7.16
C GLU A 85 3.84 8.97 -6.85
N THR A 86 2.75 9.59 -6.35
CA THR A 86 1.48 8.89 -6.15
C THR A 86 0.93 8.36 -7.46
N TYR A 87 0.91 9.17 -8.50
CA TYR A 87 0.44 8.75 -9.82
C TYR A 87 1.36 7.70 -10.46
N GLU A 88 2.68 7.84 -10.30
CA GLU A 88 3.63 6.81 -10.73
C GLU A 88 3.39 5.49 -10.00
N SER A 89 3.08 5.55 -8.71
CA SER A 89 2.73 4.38 -7.91
C SER A 89 1.44 3.72 -8.36
N PHE A 90 0.43 4.49 -8.76
CA PHE A 90 -0.80 3.95 -9.34
C PHE A 90 -0.53 3.21 -10.65
N GLU A 91 0.31 3.78 -11.54
CA GLU A 91 0.73 3.11 -12.78
C GLU A 91 1.45 1.78 -12.48
N ARG A 92 2.34 1.79 -11.51
CA ARG A 92 3.04 0.56 -11.09
C ARG A 92 2.08 -0.49 -10.56
N ILE A 93 1.11 -0.12 -9.74
CA ILE A 93 0.09 -1.04 -9.23
C ILE A 93 -0.69 -1.65 -10.40
N ARG A 94 -1.18 -0.83 -11.34
CA ARG A 94 -1.90 -1.32 -12.52
C ARG A 94 -1.04 -2.21 -13.42
N GLN A 95 0.25 -1.97 -13.49
CA GLN A 95 1.17 -2.78 -14.30
C GLN A 95 1.36 -4.19 -13.71
N PHE A 96 1.37 -4.33 -12.40
CA PHE A 96 1.74 -5.58 -11.72
C PHE A 96 0.56 -6.35 -11.15
N ALA A 97 -0.57 -5.73 -10.92
CA ALA A 97 -1.72 -6.35 -10.28
C ALA A 97 -2.96 -6.39 -11.17
N HIS A 98 -3.83 -7.37 -10.91
CA HIS A 98 -5.14 -7.52 -11.54
C HIS A 98 -6.26 -7.07 -10.60
N TYR A 99 -5.98 -7.12 -9.30
CA TYR A 99 -6.93 -6.80 -8.24
C TYR A 99 -6.23 -5.95 -7.18
N ILE A 100 -7.01 -5.12 -6.50
CA ILE A 100 -6.54 -4.27 -5.41
C ILE A 100 -7.38 -4.47 -4.15
N LEU A 101 -6.70 -4.58 -3.02
CA LEU A 101 -7.26 -4.45 -1.68
C LEU A 101 -6.81 -3.11 -1.11
N PRO A 102 -7.68 -2.09 -1.11
CA PRO A 102 -7.37 -0.77 -0.60
C PRO A 102 -7.21 -0.72 0.92
N GLY A 103 -6.52 0.31 1.41
CA GLY A 103 -6.22 0.43 2.84
C GLY A 103 -7.42 0.81 3.71
N HIS A 104 -8.39 1.54 3.18
CA HIS A 104 -9.52 2.10 3.93
C HIS A 104 -10.87 1.90 3.23
N GLU A 105 -11.03 0.80 2.51
CA GLU A 105 -12.28 0.50 1.78
C GLU A 105 -13.43 0.25 2.76
N PRO A 106 -14.53 1.05 2.73
CA PRO A 106 -15.64 0.89 3.65
C PRO A 106 -16.31 -0.49 3.58
N ALA A 107 -16.26 -1.15 2.43
CA ALA A 107 -16.81 -2.50 2.25
C ALA A 107 -16.12 -3.55 3.15
N ILE A 108 -14.92 -3.29 3.64
CA ILE A 108 -14.23 -4.16 4.61
C ILE A 108 -14.98 -4.18 5.94
N GLU A 109 -15.47 -3.02 6.40
CA GLU A 109 -16.19 -2.86 7.66
C GLU A 109 -17.55 -3.58 7.63
N ASP A 110 -18.19 -3.60 6.49
CA ASP A 110 -19.48 -4.25 6.30
C ASP A 110 -19.39 -5.78 6.21
N GLY A 111 -18.19 -6.35 6.24
CA GLY A 111 -17.96 -7.79 6.12
C GLY A 111 -18.38 -8.34 4.75
N SER A 112 -18.54 -7.47 3.76
CA SER A 112 -18.82 -7.89 2.40
C SER A 112 -17.54 -8.36 1.72
N ASP A 113 -17.64 -9.27 0.77
CA ASP A 113 -16.53 -9.77 -0.05
C ASP A 113 -16.17 -8.81 -1.22
N LYS A 114 -16.75 -7.60 -1.23
CA LYS A 114 -16.55 -6.59 -2.27
C LYS A 114 -15.37 -5.64 -2.02
N PHE A 115 -14.59 -5.88 -1.01
CA PHE A 115 -13.43 -5.04 -0.68
C PHE A 115 -12.22 -5.24 -1.61
N ILE A 116 -12.23 -6.27 -2.43
CA ILE A 116 -11.22 -6.48 -3.47
C ILE A 116 -11.83 -5.99 -4.79
N ALA A 117 -11.23 -4.98 -5.38
CA ALA A 117 -11.69 -4.42 -6.65
C ALA A 117 -10.81 -4.88 -7.81
N VAL A 118 -11.40 -4.92 -9.00
CA VAL A 118 -10.69 -5.14 -10.27
C VAL A 118 -10.00 -3.84 -10.68
N LEU A 119 -8.74 -3.94 -11.10
CA LEU A 119 -7.95 -2.84 -11.66
C LEU A 119 -8.16 -2.69 -13.16
#